data_d42cd395602d0e8734b14405060a1083
#
_entry.id   d42cd395602d0e8734b14405060a1083
#
_cell.length_a   1.000
_cell.length_b   1.000
_cell.length_c   1.000
_cell.angle_alpha   90.00
_cell.angle_beta   90.00
_cell.angle_gamma   90.00
#
_symmetry.space_group_name_H-M   'P 1'
#
loop_
_entity.id
_entity.type
_entity.pdbx_description
1 polymer ?
#
loop_
_entity_poly.entity_id
_entity_poly.type
_entity_poly.pdbx_seq_one_letter_code
_entity_poly.pdbx_strand_id
1 'polypeptide(L)'
;RLLQIDPNDPQVHIALADYYRSKGDKDRYFEELSLAFQIPQLNVNQKVEILLSYYSITESFPELTAQALKLCEIMIATHPNEAKAHSMYGDYLYRENRTDEALKEYQAAVVLDKNRFFIWRQILQLESEQRDFEALLRDSEIAISLFPNQSILYLFSGIANIQSKNWEAAIHTLNDGILLTSDNNQLLSTFYSNLGDSYHSRKDTGMSDQSYDKALEYDPENIYVLNNYSYYLSLRGEELERAKNMSSKAVEIDPKNTSFLDTYGWILYQSGKYENAKEWIGKAIEAGGNTRGTILEHYGDILFQLGDIDDAVQYWKDAREAGSDSKILNRKIEDRKLHEKH
;
A
#
# COMPACT_ATOMS: atom_id res chain seq x y z
N ARG A 1 30.48 -38.62 21.39
CA ARG A 1 30.70 -39.74 20.44
C ARG A 1 30.44 -39.37 18.98
N LEU A 2 29.33 -38.70 18.67
CA LEU A 2 29.00 -38.31 17.29
C LEU A 2 30.04 -37.35 16.69
N LEU A 3 30.45 -36.31 17.41
CA LEU A 3 31.54 -35.38 16.97
C LEU A 3 32.92 -36.04 16.81
N GLN A 4 33.10 -37.21 17.37
CA GLN A 4 34.36 -37.98 17.20
C GLN A 4 34.37 -38.79 15.90
N ILE A 5 33.23 -38.93 15.24
CA ILE A 5 33.10 -39.68 13.98
C ILE A 5 33.31 -38.76 12.80
N ASP A 6 32.61 -37.66 12.72
CA ASP A 6 32.79 -36.61 11.71
C ASP A 6 32.32 -35.25 12.25
N PRO A 7 33.25 -34.36 12.65
CA PRO A 7 32.89 -33.04 13.16
C PRO A 7 32.36 -32.08 12.07
N ASN A 8 32.45 -32.44 10.80
CA ASN A 8 31.99 -31.65 9.65
C ASN A 8 30.69 -32.21 9.03
N ASP A 9 30.08 -33.24 9.62
CA ASP A 9 28.79 -33.74 9.17
C ASP A 9 27.68 -32.82 9.68
N PRO A 10 26.92 -32.08 8.81
CA PRO A 10 25.86 -31.19 9.23
C PRO A 10 24.75 -31.91 9.98
N GLN A 11 24.54 -33.21 9.74
CA GLN A 11 23.52 -33.99 10.44
C GLN A 11 23.86 -34.20 11.92
N VAL A 12 25.13 -34.26 12.25
CA VAL A 12 25.60 -34.34 13.63
C VAL A 12 25.24 -33.07 14.39
N HIS A 13 25.48 -31.89 13.78
CA HIS A 13 25.13 -30.61 14.38
C HIS A 13 23.61 -30.43 14.49
N ILE A 14 22.83 -30.85 13.53
CA ILE A 14 21.36 -30.84 13.60
C ILE A 14 20.87 -31.73 14.74
N ALA A 15 21.41 -32.95 14.89
CA ALA A 15 21.02 -33.85 15.97
C ALA A 15 21.42 -33.31 17.35
N LEU A 16 22.57 -32.61 17.47
CA LEU A 16 22.97 -31.93 18.70
C LEU A 16 22.07 -30.72 19.01
N ALA A 17 21.71 -29.94 18.00
CA ALA A 17 20.76 -28.85 18.13
C ALA A 17 19.42 -29.38 18.70
N ASP A 18 18.86 -30.46 18.11
CA ASP A 18 17.63 -31.07 18.61
C ASP A 18 17.74 -31.57 20.05
N TYR A 19 18.91 -32.15 20.42
CA TYR A 19 19.18 -32.54 21.79
C TYR A 19 19.18 -31.34 22.74
N TYR A 20 19.86 -30.25 22.42
CA TYR A 20 19.88 -29.03 23.23
C TYR A 20 18.51 -28.36 23.32
N ARG A 21 17.75 -28.37 22.24
CA ARG A 21 16.35 -27.91 22.21
C ARG A 21 15.52 -28.71 23.24
N SER A 22 15.66 -30.05 23.28
CA SER A 22 14.95 -30.92 24.22
C SER A 22 15.34 -30.66 25.68
N LYS A 23 16.51 -30.09 25.94
CA LYS A 23 17.01 -29.69 27.26
C LYS A 23 16.68 -28.25 27.61
N GLY A 24 16.08 -27.47 26.70
CA GLY A 24 15.78 -26.05 26.89
C GLY A 24 17.02 -25.14 26.82
N ASP A 25 18.16 -25.64 26.34
CA ASP A 25 19.41 -24.89 26.18
C ASP A 25 19.39 -24.15 24.84
N LYS A 26 18.82 -22.95 24.84
CA LYS A 26 18.61 -22.15 23.65
C LYS A 26 19.94 -21.70 23.02
N ASP A 27 20.94 -21.41 23.82
CA ASP A 27 22.23 -20.90 23.32
C ASP A 27 22.97 -21.97 22.54
N ARG A 28 23.13 -23.15 23.10
CA ARG A 28 23.76 -24.28 22.43
C ARG A 28 22.96 -24.79 21.24
N TYR A 29 21.64 -24.74 21.33
CA TYR A 29 20.77 -25.05 20.19
C TYR A 29 21.11 -24.17 18.99
N PHE A 30 21.20 -22.85 19.20
CA PHE A 30 21.53 -21.90 18.14
C PHE A 30 22.98 -22.03 17.65
N GLU A 31 23.92 -22.28 18.55
CA GLU A 31 25.32 -22.52 18.21
C GLU A 31 25.47 -23.71 17.25
N GLU A 32 24.87 -24.85 17.57
CA GLU A 32 24.92 -26.06 16.73
C GLU A 32 24.21 -25.86 15.39
N LEU A 33 23.07 -25.17 15.36
CA LEU A 33 22.42 -24.80 14.09
C LEU A 33 23.32 -23.88 13.24
N SER A 34 23.99 -22.93 13.87
CA SER A 34 24.89 -22.03 13.15
C SER A 34 26.07 -22.78 12.52
N LEU A 35 26.61 -23.78 13.24
CA LEU A 35 27.65 -24.67 12.71
C LEU A 35 27.11 -25.50 11.52
N ALA A 36 25.93 -26.09 11.65
CA ALA A 36 25.30 -26.83 10.56
C ALA A 36 25.10 -25.96 9.31
N PHE A 37 24.65 -24.71 9.50
CA PHE A 37 24.41 -23.76 8.41
C PHE A 37 25.70 -23.29 7.69
N GLN A 38 26.84 -23.30 8.38
CA GLN A 38 28.15 -22.99 7.78
C GLN A 38 28.65 -24.11 6.87
N ILE A 39 28.12 -25.31 6.97
CA ILE A 39 28.55 -26.46 6.18
C ILE A 39 27.81 -26.45 4.82
N PRO A 40 28.52 -26.33 3.67
CA PRO A 40 27.87 -26.27 2.34
C PRO A 40 27.14 -27.57 1.94
N GLN A 41 27.52 -28.72 2.52
CA GLN A 41 26.87 -30.01 2.28
C GLN A 41 25.45 -30.07 2.83
N LEU A 42 25.11 -29.24 3.82
CA LEU A 42 23.71 -29.01 4.19
C LEU A 42 23.06 -28.17 3.07
N ASN A 43 22.23 -28.81 2.27
CA ASN A 43 21.64 -28.16 1.12
C ASN A 43 20.67 -27.05 1.51
N VAL A 44 20.44 -26.10 0.60
CA VAL A 44 19.61 -24.92 0.84
C VAL A 44 18.18 -25.29 1.23
N ASN A 45 17.60 -26.37 0.70
CA ASN A 45 16.23 -26.76 1.04
C ASN A 45 16.09 -27.15 2.51
N GLN A 46 17.05 -27.91 3.05
CA GLN A 46 17.07 -28.28 4.46
C GLN A 46 17.24 -27.06 5.36
N LYS A 47 18.10 -26.10 4.99
CA LYS A 47 18.26 -24.83 5.71
C LYS A 47 16.95 -24.02 5.70
N VAL A 48 16.27 -23.95 4.56
CA VAL A 48 14.98 -23.27 4.41
C VAL A 48 13.90 -23.95 5.27
N GLU A 49 13.82 -25.28 5.31
CA GLU A 49 12.87 -26.00 6.19
C GLU A 49 13.07 -25.68 7.66
N ILE A 50 14.32 -25.61 8.12
CA ILE A 50 14.64 -25.19 9.48
C ILE A 50 14.16 -23.74 9.73
N LEU A 51 14.48 -22.82 8.82
CA LEU A 51 14.05 -21.42 8.92
C LEU A 51 12.53 -21.26 8.89
N LEU A 52 11.82 -22.04 8.07
CA LEU A 52 10.35 -22.05 8.07
C LEU A 52 9.76 -22.46 9.43
N SER A 53 10.42 -23.40 10.12
CA SER A 53 10.01 -23.76 11.50
C SER A 53 10.23 -22.62 12.50
N TYR A 54 11.31 -21.85 12.33
CA TYR A 54 11.55 -20.63 13.10
C TYR A 54 10.53 -19.54 12.79
N TYR A 55 10.11 -19.39 11.53
CA TYR A 55 9.22 -18.32 11.08
C TYR A 55 7.91 -18.31 11.86
N SER A 56 7.30 -19.49 12.08
CA SER A 56 6.08 -19.62 12.87
C SER A 56 6.28 -19.41 14.38
N ILE A 57 7.48 -19.71 14.90
CA ILE A 57 7.78 -19.56 16.33
C ILE A 57 8.14 -18.11 16.67
N THR A 58 8.80 -17.39 15.79
CA THR A 58 9.26 -16.02 16.01
C THR A 58 8.11 -15.00 16.14
N GLU A 59 6.90 -15.32 15.67
CA GLU A 59 5.70 -14.52 15.99
C GLU A 59 5.42 -14.46 17.49
N SER A 60 5.64 -15.57 18.19
CA SER A 60 5.39 -15.68 19.64
C SER A 60 6.62 -15.34 20.49
N PHE A 61 7.81 -15.39 19.91
CA PHE A 61 9.10 -15.21 20.58
C PHE A 61 10.04 -14.29 19.77
N PRO A 62 9.85 -12.96 19.85
CA PRO A 62 10.64 -12.00 19.08
C PRO A 62 12.17 -12.11 19.27
N GLU A 63 12.62 -12.59 20.43
CA GLU A 63 14.04 -12.82 20.70
C GLU A 63 14.70 -13.83 19.75
N LEU A 64 13.92 -14.72 19.13
CA LEU A 64 14.42 -15.69 18.17
C LEU A 64 14.60 -15.10 16.76
N THR A 65 14.04 -13.92 16.48
CA THR A 65 14.16 -13.28 15.19
C THR A 65 15.60 -12.93 14.85
N ALA A 66 16.35 -12.40 15.81
CA ALA A 66 17.77 -12.08 15.61
C ALA A 66 18.60 -13.34 15.26
N GLN A 67 18.25 -14.49 15.87
CA GLN A 67 18.89 -15.78 15.55
C GLN A 67 18.53 -16.23 14.13
N ALA A 68 17.26 -16.11 13.73
CA ALA A 68 16.80 -16.49 12.39
C ALA A 68 17.46 -15.62 11.29
N LEU A 69 17.54 -14.31 11.51
CA LEU A 69 18.25 -13.40 10.61
C LEU A 69 19.73 -13.79 10.47
N LYS A 70 20.38 -14.16 11.58
CA LYS A 70 21.77 -14.60 11.54
C LYS A 70 21.94 -15.92 10.77
N LEU A 71 21.02 -16.86 10.90
CA LEU A 71 21.02 -18.09 10.10
C LEU A 71 20.79 -17.79 8.61
N CYS A 72 19.96 -16.81 8.25
CA CYS A 72 19.80 -16.37 6.88
C CYS A 72 21.10 -15.78 6.31
N GLU A 73 21.80 -14.93 7.06
CA GLU A 73 23.12 -14.42 6.66
C GLU A 73 24.13 -15.54 6.39
N ILE A 74 24.20 -16.53 7.28
CA ILE A 74 25.08 -17.70 7.11
C ILE A 74 24.66 -18.51 5.88
N MET A 75 23.35 -18.68 5.67
CA MET A 75 22.83 -19.41 4.51
C MET A 75 23.22 -18.72 3.19
N ILE A 76 23.11 -17.41 3.08
CA ILE A 76 23.55 -16.65 1.90
C ILE A 76 25.05 -16.76 1.71
N ALA A 77 25.85 -16.66 2.78
CA ALA A 77 27.30 -16.81 2.71
C ALA A 77 27.73 -18.19 2.19
N THR A 78 26.98 -19.25 2.51
CA THR A 78 27.26 -20.62 2.08
C THR A 78 26.62 -20.99 0.74
N HIS A 79 25.51 -20.32 0.37
CA HIS A 79 24.75 -20.58 -0.86
C HIS A 79 24.40 -19.28 -1.60
N PRO A 80 25.41 -18.48 -2.02
CA PRO A 80 25.17 -17.13 -2.57
C PRO A 80 24.46 -17.11 -3.94
N ASN A 81 24.39 -18.25 -4.63
CA ASN A 81 23.77 -18.38 -5.94
C ASN A 81 22.43 -19.14 -5.89
N GLU A 82 21.84 -19.25 -4.72
CA GLU A 82 20.57 -19.94 -4.52
C GLU A 82 19.43 -18.93 -4.26
N ALA A 83 18.53 -18.79 -5.24
CA ALA A 83 17.39 -17.87 -5.14
C ALA A 83 16.55 -18.07 -3.87
N LYS A 84 16.45 -19.32 -3.37
CA LYS A 84 15.72 -19.63 -2.15
C LYS A 84 16.36 -19.03 -0.90
N ALA A 85 17.71 -18.92 -0.87
CA ALA A 85 18.41 -18.31 0.26
C ALA A 85 18.08 -16.83 0.36
N HIS A 86 18.14 -16.11 -0.76
CA HIS A 86 17.82 -14.70 -0.85
C HIS A 86 16.32 -14.45 -0.55
N SER A 87 15.41 -15.24 -1.12
CA SER A 87 13.99 -15.05 -0.86
C SER A 87 13.63 -15.26 0.61
N MET A 88 14.17 -16.29 1.27
CA MET A 88 13.96 -16.54 2.70
C MET A 88 14.48 -15.40 3.58
N TYR A 89 15.65 -14.86 3.25
CA TYR A 89 16.18 -13.70 3.98
C TYR A 89 15.31 -12.46 3.76
N GLY A 90 14.86 -12.23 2.52
CA GLY A 90 13.90 -11.18 2.19
C GLY A 90 12.61 -11.27 3.02
N ASP A 91 12.05 -12.47 3.18
CA ASP A 91 10.83 -12.70 3.99
C ASP A 91 11.03 -12.31 5.46
N TYR A 92 12.17 -12.66 6.05
CA TYR A 92 12.51 -12.27 7.42
C TYR A 92 12.73 -10.76 7.56
N LEU A 93 13.44 -10.15 6.63
CA LEU A 93 13.70 -8.71 6.61
C LEU A 93 12.39 -7.91 6.45
N TYR A 94 11.51 -8.37 5.56
CA TYR A 94 10.19 -7.73 5.35
C TYR A 94 9.36 -7.73 6.63
N ARG A 95 9.30 -8.86 7.33
CA ARG A 95 8.59 -8.98 8.60
C ARG A 95 9.14 -8.05 9.69
N GLU A 96 10.44 -7.79 9.68
CA GLU A 96 11.08 -6.85 10.60
C GLU A 96 11.00 -5.38 10.14
N ASN A 97 10.17 -5.08 9.13
CA ASN A 97 10.04 -3.75 8.52
C ASN A 97 11.35 -3.19 7.93
N ARG A 98 12.33 -4.05 7.62
CA ARG A 98 13.58 -3.70 6.92
C ARG A 98 13.34 -3.77 5.41
N THR A 99 12.39 -2.96 4.93
CA THR A 99 11.82 -3.07 3.58
C THR A 99 12.83 -2.85 2.47
N ASP A 100 13.78 -1.92 2.63
CA ASP A 100 14.83 -1.65 1.63
C ASP A 100 15.79 -2.83 1.47
N GLU A 101 16.09 -3.51 2.58
CA GLU A 101 16.96 -4.68 2.56
C GLU A 101 16.21 -5.90 2.01
N ALA A 102 14.94 -6.06 2.38
CA ALA A 102 14.08 -7.10 1.83
C ALA A 102 13.97 -6.99 0.30
N LEU A 103 13.75 -5.77 -0.21
CA LEU A 103 13.68 -5.51 -1.66
C LEU A 103 14.96 -5.94 -2.38
N LYS A 104 16.13 -5.62 -1.83
CA LYS A 104 17.43 -6.04 -2.41
C LYS A 104 17.56 -7.56 -2.47
N GLU A 105 17.16 -8.26 -1.41
CA GLU A 105 17.23 -9.71 -1.37
C GLU A 105 16.24 -10.36 -2.34
N TYR A 106 15.02 -9.84 -2.47
CA TYR A 106 14.06 -10.31 -3.45
C TYR A 106 14.55 -10.06 -4.89
N GLN A 107 15.15 -8.90 -5.17
CA GLN A 107 15.76 -8.59 -6.46
C GLN A 107 16.90 -9.55 -6.78
N ALA A 108 17.77 -9.86 -5.80
CA ALA A 108 18.81 -10.87 -5.96
C ALA A 108 18.21 -12.25 -6.28
N ALA A 109 17.12 -12.63 -5.62
CA ALA A 109 16.44 -13.91 -5.86
C ALA A 109 15.90 -14.01 -7.29
N VAL A 110 15.28 -12.98 -7.86
CA VAL A 110 14.73 -13.02 -9.23
C VAL A 110 15.81 -12.92 -10.31
N VAL A 111 16.98 -12.35 -10.00
CA VAL A 111 18.16 -12.40 -10.88
C VAL A 111 18.66 -13.83 -11.03
N LEU A 112 18.65 -14.61 -9.94
CA LEU A 112 19.07 -16.01 -9.92
C LEU A 112 18.03 -16.96 -10.52
N ASP A 113 16.75 -16.71 -10.25
CA ASP A 113 15.62 -17.49 -10.76
C ASP A 113 14.40 -16.57 -11.02
N LYS A 114 14.28 -16.11 -12.25
CA LYS A 114 13.20 -15.20 -12.67
C LYS A 114 11.80 -15.82 -12.68
N ASN A 115 11.71 -17.16 -12.64
CA ASN A 115 10.44 -17.88 -12.73
C ASN A 115 9.75 -18.03 -11.36
N ARG A 116 9.85 -17.02 -10.50
CA ARG A 116 9.28 -17.01 -9.15
C ARG A 116 8.22 -15.91 -9.01
N PHE A 117 7.01 -16.23 -9.42
CA PHE A 117 5.88 -15.28 -9.37
C PHE A 117 5.73 -14.60 -8.01
N PHE A 118 5.77 -15.37 -6.91
CA PHE A 118 5.56 -14.80 -5.56
C PHE A 118 6.62 -13.77 -5.17
N ILE A 119 7.87 -13.94 -5.65
CA ILE A 119 8.94 -12.98 -5.39
C ILE A 119 8.72 -11.69 -6.18
N TRP A 120 8.34 -11.78 -7.46
CA TRP A 120 7.96 -10.62 -8.25
C TRP A 120 6.83 -9.84 -7.60
N ARG A 121 5.80 -10.54 -7.09
CA ARG A 121 4.71 -9.88 -6.37
C ARG A 121 5.19 -9.12 -5.13
N GLN A 122 6.15 -9.67 -4.36
CA GLN A 122 6.72 -9.00 -3.19
C GLN A 122 7.53 -7.76 -3.59
N ILE A 123 8.32 -7.84 -4.69
CA ILE A 123 9.03 -6.69 -5.25
C ILE A 123 8.04 -5.58 -5.59
N LEU A 124 7.03 -5.87 -6.40
CA LEU A 124 6.04 -4.88 -6.84
C LEU A 124 5.24 -4.29 -5.67
N GLN A 125 4.94 -5.11 -4.66
CA GLN A 125 4.29 -4.63 -3.44
C GLN A 125 5.17 -3.60 -2.72
N LEU A 126 6.45 -3.91 -2.51
CA LEU A 126 7.40 -3.01 -1.84
C LEU A 126 7.64 -1.72 -2.63
N GLU A 127 7.82 -1.81 -3.95
CA GLU A 127 8.00 -0.64 -4.81
C GLU A 127 6.77 0.28 -4.78
N SER A 128 5.57 -0.30 -4.76
CA SER A 128 4.31 0.44 -4.60
C SER A 128 4.23 1.14 -3.23
N GLU A 129 4.58 0.45 -2.14
CA GLU A 129 4.58 1.00 -0.78
C GLU A 129 5.62 2.12 -0.62
N GLN A 130 6.81 1.96 -1.22
CA GLN A 130 7.87 2.97 -1.25
C GLN A 130 7.59 4.11 -2.23
N ARG A 131 6.53 3.99 -3.04
CA ARG A 131 6.14 4.94 -4.08
C ARG A 131 7.22 5.13 -5.16
N ASP A 132 8.03 4.10 -5.39
CA ASP A 132 8.94 4.06 -6.53
C ASP A 132 8.19 3.58 -7.79
N PHE A 133 7.41 4.49 -8.37
CA PHE A 133 6.55 4.16 -9.49
C PHE A 133 7.31 3.94 -10.80
N GLU A 134 8.55 4.41 -10.91
CA GLU A 134 9.42 4.11 -12.06
C GLU A 134 9.88 2.66 -12.02
N ALA A 135 10.38 2.20 -10.86
CA ALA A 135 10.72 0.80 -10.66
C ALA A 135 9.49 -0.10 -10.81
N LEU A 136 8.37 0.27 -10.18
CA LEU A 136 7.12 -0.48 -10.25
C LEU A 136 6.64 -0.70 -11.70
N LEU A 137 6.72 0.33 -12.56
CA LEU A 137 6.34 0.19 -13.98
C LEU A 137 7.26 -0.78 -14.69
N ARG A 138 8.57 -0.58 -14.60
CA ARG A 138 9.58 -1.41 -15.24
C ARG A 138 9.46 -2.89 -14.82
N ASP A 139 9.35 -3.14 -13.52
CA ASP A 139 9.40 -4.49 -12.97
C ASP A 139 8.07 -5.21 -13.13
N SER A 140 6.94 -4.48 -13.13
CA SER A 140 5.64 -5.06 -13.47
C SER A 140 5.54 -5.49 -14.94
N GLU A 141 6.12 -4.75 -15.89
CA GLU A 141 6.17 -5.14 -17.30
C GLU A 141 7.01 -6.42 -17.49
N ILE A 142 8.15 -6.53 -16.80
CA ILE A 142 8.96 -7.75 -16.80
C ILE A 142 8.15 -8.92 -16.23
N ALA A 143 7.51 -8.72 -15.08
CA ALA A 143 6.72 -9.75 -14.42
C ALA A 143 5.52 -10.21 -15.28
N ILE A 144 4.82 -9.28 -15.96
CA ILE A 144 3.74 -9.60 -16.92
C ILE A 144 4.27 -10.46 -18.07
N SER A 145 5.45 -10.14 -18.61
CA SER A 145 6.05 -10.93 -19.69
C SER A 145 6.35 -12.38 -19.29
N LEU A 146 6.66 -12.61 -18.01
CA LEU A 146 6.94 -13.94 -17.45
C LEU A 146 5.67 -14.68 -17.01
N PHE A 147 4.68 -13.95 -16.52
CA PHE A 147 3.45 -14.49 -15.91
C PHE A 147 2.20 -13.78 -16.45
N PRO A 148 1.90 -13.88 -17.77
CA PRO A 148 0.86 -13.08 -18.42
C PRO A 148 -0.57 -13.37 -17.92
N ASN A 149 -0.79 -14.46 -17.21
CA ASN A 149 -2.10 -14.84 -16.69
C ASN A 149 -2.36 -14.40 -15.24
N GLN A 150 -1.45 -13.62 -14.66
CA GLN A 150 -1.55 -13.16 -13.28
C GLN A 150 -2.11 -11.73 -13.22
N SER A 151 -3.42 -11.61 -13.03
CA SER A 151 -4.13 -10.31 -13.06
C SER A 151 -3.56 -9.26 -12.12
N ILE A 152 -3.07 -9.64 -10.94
CA ILE A 152 -2.50 -8.72 -9.97
C ILE A 152 -1.31 -7.92 -10.51
N LEU A 153 -0.53 -8.46 -11.44
CA LEU A 153 0.60 -7.77 -12.06
C LEU A 153 0.13 -6.58 -12.91
N TYR A 154 -1.01 -6.74 -13.58
CA TYR A 154 -1.65 -5.68 -14.36
C TYR A 154 -2.19 -4.57 -13.46
N LEU A 155 -2.62 -4.88 -12.24
CA LEU A 155 -3.00 -3.87 -11.27
C LEU A 155 -1.79 -3.01 -10.88
N PHE A 156 -0.66 -3.61 -10.56
CA PHE A 156 0.57 -2.87 -10.24
C PHE A 156 1.04 -1.98 -11.39
N SER A 157 1.06 -2.53 -12.62
CA SER A 157 1.40 -1.74 -13.82
C SER A 157 0.39 -0.61 -14.05
N GLY A 158 -0.90 -0.85 -13.86
CA GLY A 158 -1.94 0.17 -13.93
C GLY A 158 -1.74 1.30 -12.93
N ILE A 159 -1.44 0.97 -11.66
CA ILE A 159 -1.13 1.94 -10.60
C ILE A 159 0.10 2.78 -10.97
N ALA A 160 1.18 2.14 -11.44
CA ALA A 160 2.40 2.85 -11.86
C ALA A 160 2.11 3.84 -13.00
N ASN A 161 1.31 3.44 -14.00
CA ASN A 161 0.89 4.29 -15.10
C ASN A 161 0.01 5.46 -14.62
N ILE A 162 -0.90 5.26 -13.66
CA ILE A 162 -1.71 6.32 -13.04
C ILE A 162 -0.80 7.36 -12.39
N GLN A 163 0.14 6.94 -11.58
CA GLN A 163 1.04 7.84 -10.87
C GLN A 163 1.98 8.60 -11.81
N SER A 164 2.33 7.99 -12.96
CA SER A 164 3.07 8.63 -14.05
C SER A 164 2.19 9.50 -14.97
N LYS A 165 0.89 9.61 -14.68
CA LYS A 165 -0.12 10.32 -15.50
C LYS A 165 -0.28 9.79 -16.92
N ASN A 166 0.06 8.54 -17.13
CA ASN A 166 -0.10 7.82 -18.40
C ASN A 166 -1.50 7.16 -18.46
N TRP A 167 -2.55 7.99 -18.48
CA TRP A 167 -3.93 7.55 -18.29
C TRP A 167 -4.40 6.52 -19.32
N GLU A 168 -4.01 6.65 -20.58
CA GLU A 168 -4.35 5.69 -21.65
C GLU A 168 -3.74 4.32 -21.39
N ALA A 169 -2.45 4.27 -21.05
CA ALA A 169 -1.77 3.04 -20.73
C ALA A 169 -2.36 2.39 -19.47
N ALA A 170 -2.68 3.19 -18.44
CA ALA A 170 -3.35 2.71 -17.24
C ALA A 170 -4.69 2.04 -17.57
N ILE A 171 -5.56 2.71 -18.34
CA ILE A 171 -6.87 2.20 -18.73
C ILE A 171 -6.73 0.88 -19.52
N HIS A 172 -5.81 0.81 -20.47
CA HIS A 172 -5.57 -0.40 -21.25
C HIS A 172 -5.14 -1.56 -20.33
N THR A 173 -4.09 -1.34 -19.53
CA THR A 173 -3.51 -2.37 -18.66
C THR A 173 -4.52 -2.86 -17.59
N LEU A 174 -5.30 -1.94 -16.99
CA LEU A 174 -6.32 -2.31 -16.02
C LEU A 174 -7.44 -3.16 -16.64
N ASN A 175 -7.87 -2.83 -17.87
CA ASN A 175 -8.87 -3.63 -18.58
C ASN A 175 -8.34 -5.04 -18.90
N ASP A 176 -7.07 -5.17 -19.30
CA ASP A 176 -6.46 -6.49 -19.52
C ASP A 176 -6.45 -7.32 -18.22
N GLY A 177 -6.13 -6.68 -17.08
CA GLY A 177 -6.18 -7.32 -15.77
C GLY A 177 -7.58 -7.78 -15.37
N ILE A 178 -8.62 -7.00 -15.68
CA ILE A 178 -10.02 -7.37 -15.43
C ILE A 178 -10.40 -8.63 -16.18
N LEU A 179 -10.02 -8.73 -17.47
CA LEU A 179 -10.30 -9.92 -18.30
C LEU A 179 -9.68 -11.21 -17.75
N LEU A 180 -8.59 -11.09 -16.99
CA LEU A 180 -7.89 -12.21 -16.36
C LEU A 180 -8.38 -12.50 -14.93
N THR A 181 -9.28 -11.66 -14.39
CA THR A 181 -9.74 -11.81 -13.02
C THR A 181 -11.05 -12.57 -12.98
N SER A 182 -11.04 -13.77 -12.41
CA SER A 182 -12.24 -14.56 -12.11
C SER A 182 -12.43 -14.70 -10.60
N ASP A 183 -13.68 -14.67 -10.14
CA ASP A 183 -14.09 -15.00 -8.76
C ASP A 183 -13.36 -14.25 -7.62
N ASN A 184 -12.85 -13.03 -7.91
CA ASN A 184 -12.21 -12.18 -6.92
C ASN A 184 -12.83 -10.79 -6.96
N ASN A 185 -13.96 -10.63 -6.27
CA ASN A 185 -14.72 -9.39 -6.24
C ASN A 185 -13.91 -8.22 -5.68
N GLN A 186 -13.09 -8.44 -4.65
CA GLN A 186 -12.26 -7.38 -4.07
C GLN A 186 -11.23 -6.85 -5.08
N LEU A 187 -10.58 -7.75 -5.82
CA LEU A 187 -9.63 -7.37 -6.86
C LEU A 187 -10.33 -6.66 -8.02
N LEU A 188 -11.52 -7.13 -8.46
CA LEU A 188 -12.33 -6.48 -9.48
C LEU A 188 -12.75 -5.07 -9.04
N SER A 189 -13.21 -4.91 -7.79
CA SER A 189 -13.52 -3.58 -7.23
C SER A 189 -12.31 -2.66 -7.27
N THR A 190 -11.11 -3.16 -6.94
CA THR A 190 -9.87 -2.39 -7.00
C THR A 190 -9.52 -1.97 -8.44
N PHE A 191 -9.63 -2.86 -9.42
CA PHE A 191 -9.43 -2.53 -10.82
C PHE A 191 -10.39 -1.43 -11.29
N TYR A 192 -11.68 -1.59 -11.03
CA TYR A 192 -12.68 -0.62 -11.43
C TYR A 192 -12.54 0.72 -10.70
N SER A 193 -12.09 0.72 -9.44
CA SER A 193 -11.73 1.95 -8.71
C SER A 193 -10.63 2.72 -9.44
N ASN A 194 -9.54 2.05 -9.81
CA ASN A 194 -8.43 2.66 -10.53
C ASN A 194 -8.81 3.11 -11.95
N LEU A 195 -9.72 2.40 -12.62
CA LEU A 195 -10.31 2.87 -13.88
C LEU A 195 -11.11 4.15 -13.68
N GLY A 196 -11.93 4.22 -12.61
CA GLY A 196 -12.68 5.41 -12.25
C GLY A 196 -11.79 6.64 -12.08
N ASP A 197 -10.69 6.51 -11.32
CA ASP A 197 -9.69 7.57 -11.15
C ASP A 197 -9.01 7.96 -12.46
N SER A 198 -8.70 6.98 -13.31
CA SER A 198 -8.06 7.22 -14.62
C SER A 198 -8.97 7.99 -15.59
N TYR A 199 -10.22 7.57 -15.71
CA TYR A 199 -11.21 8.26 -16.53
C TYR A 199 -11.55 9.66 -15.99
N HIS A 200 -11.66 9.81 -14.65
CA HIS A 200 -11.84 11.13 -14.04
C HIS A 200 -10.69 12.08 -14.43
N SER A 201 -9.45 11.61 -14.32
CA SER A 201 -8.25 12.40 -14.67
C SER A 201 -8.22 12.81 -16.15
N ARG A 202 -8.82 11.99 -17.03
CA ARG A 202 -9.04 12.32 -18.45
C ARG A 202 -10.27 13.21 -18.69
N LYS A 203 -11.00 13.57 -17.67
CA LYS A 203 -12.27 14.32 -17.76
C LYS A 203 -13.38 13.55 -18.50
N ASP A 204 -13.30 12.23 -18.53
CA ASP A 204 -14.36 11.35 -19.04
C ASP A 204 -15.25 10.93 -17.87
N THR A 205 -16.13 11.85 -17.48
CA THR A 205 -16.99 11.68 -16.29
C THR A 205 -17.93 10.49 -16.42
N GLY A 206 -18.45 10.23 -17.63
CA GLY A 206 -19.37 9.12 -17.85
C GLY A 206 -18.72 7.76 -17.63
N MET A 207 -17.50 7.54 -18.18
CA MET A 207 -16.76 6.31 -17.96
C MET A 207 -16.22 6.20 -16.54
N SER A 208 -15.89 7.33 -15.91
CA SER A 208 -15.50 7.37 -14.49
C SER A 208 -16.63 6.87 -13.60
N ASP A 209 -17.82 7.43 -13.75
CA ASP A 209 -18.99 7.05 -12.94
C ASP A 209 -19.37 5.59 -13.16
N GLN A 210 -19.40 5.10 -14.41
CA GLN A 210 -19.65 3.68 -14.70
C GLN A 210 -18.62 2.76 -14.04
N SER A 211 -17.35 3.18 -14.01
CA SER A 211 -16.30 2.38 -13.38
C SER A 211 -16.48 2.34 -11.85
N TYR A 212 -16.79 3.45 -11.22
CA TYR A 212 -17.07 3.47 -9.79
C TYR A 212 -18.33 2.68 -9.41
N ASP A 213 -19.39 2.75 -10.25
CA ASP A 213 -20.59 1.94 -10.06
C ASP A 213 -20.25 0.44 -10.09
N LYS A 214 -19.41 0.01 -11.05
CA LYS A 214 -18.91 -1.35 -11.12
C LYS A 214 -18.06 -1.74 -9.91
N ALA A 215 -17.21 -0.84 -9.44
CA ALA A 215 -16.42 -1.08 -8.23
C ALA A 215 -17.31 -1.35 -7.01
N LEU A 216 -18.39 -0.55 -6.83
CA LEU A 216 -19.36 -0.72 -5.74
C LEU A 216 -20.31 -1.91 -5.94
N GLU A 217 -20.52 -2.38 -7.18
CA GLU A 217 -21.24 -3.63 -7.46
C GLU A 217 -20.46 -4.85 -6.93
N TYR A 218 -19.12 -4.84 -7.07
CA TYR A 218 -18.24 -5.90 -6.60
C TYR A 218 -17.92 -5.81 -5.11
N ASP A 219 -17.74 -4.59 -4.59
CA ASP A 219 -17.47 -4.32 -3.17
C ASP A 219 -18.22 -3.06 -2.71
N PRO A 220 -19.44 -3.21 -2.16
CA PRO A 220 -20.25 -2.09 -1.69
C PRO A 220 -19.68 -1.32 -0.50
N GLU A 221 -18.63 -1.83 0.13
CA GLU A 221 -17.94 -1.24 1.27
C GLU A 221 -16.53 -0.72 0.92
N ASN A 222 -16.17 -0.68 -0.36
CA ASN A 222 -14.91 -0.09 -0.77
C ASN A 222 -14.85 1.40 -0.39
N ILE A 223 -14.21 1.67 0.73
CA ILE A 223 -14.18 3.02 1.35
C ILE A 223 -13.52 4.07 0.46
N TYR A 224 -12.55 3.68 -0.35
CA TYR A 224 -11.88 4.60 -1.28
C TYR A 224 -12.84 5.02 -2.40
N VAL A 225 -13.59 4.08 -2.95
CA VAL A 225 -14.61 4.37 -3.96
C VAL A 225 -15.73 5.20 -3.37
N LEU A 226 -16.25 4.81 -2.20
CA LEU A 226 -17.29 5.57 -1.49
C LEU A 226 -16.89 7.03 -1.28
N ASN A 227 -15.63 7.28 -0.92
CA ASN A 227 -15.12 8.64 -0.74
C ASN A 227 -14.87 9.36 -2.07
N ASN A 228 -14.09 8.77 -2.99
CA ASN A 228 -13.65 9.46 -4.20
C ASN A 228 -14.82 9.76 -5.14
N TYR A 229 -15.71 8.78 -5.35
CA TYR A 229 -16.88 8.97 -6.19
C TYR A 229 -17.82 10.05 -5.62
N SER A 230 -18.08 10.01 -4.32
CA SER A 230 -18.91 11.04 -3.68
C SER A 230 -18.29 12.43 -3.78
N TYR A 231 -16.98 12.54 -3.64
CA TYR A 231 -16.27 13.80 -3.83
C TYR A 231 -16.41 14.33 -5.26
N TYR A 232 -16.20 13.49 -6.27
CA TYR A 232 -16.30 13.90 -7.68
C TYR A 232 -17.73 14.29 -8.08
N LEU A 233 -18.74 13.57 -7.60
CA LEU A 233 -20.13 13.99 -7.76
C LEU A 233 -20.39 15.35 -7.12
N SER A 234 -19.85 15.59 -5.93
CA SER A 234 -20.03 16.87 -5.22
C SER A 234 -19.36 18.04 -5.94
N LEU A 235 -18.19 17.83 -6.58
CA LEU A 235 -17.53 18.87 -7.37
C LEU A 235 -18.34 19.31 -8.59
N ARG A 236 -19.17 18.43 -9.12
CA ARG A 236 -20.07 18.71 -10.26
C ARG A 236 -21.45 19.21 -9.81
N GLY A 237 -21.75 19.12 -8.52
CA GLY A 237 -23.08 19.41 -7.97
C GLY A 237 -24.13 18.38 -8.39
N GLU A 238 -23.70 17.17 -8.77
CA GLU A 238 -24.56 16.11 -9.27
C GLU A 238 -24.86 15.08 -8.17
N GLU A 239 -26.05 14.48 -8.17
CA GLU A 239 -26.45 13.37 -7.29
C GLU A 239 -26.05 13.57 -5.81
N LEU A 240 -26.16 14.81 -5.27
CA LEU A 240 -25.65 15.17 -3.94
C LEU A 240 -26.20 14.30 -2.80
N GLU A 241 -27.46 13.82 -2.91
CA GLU A 241 -27.99 12.90 -1.89
C GLU A 241 -27.33 11.50 -1.98
N ARG A 242 -27.03 11.00 -3.17
CA ARG A 242 -26.27 9.77 -3.34
C ARG A 242 -24.83 9.93 -2.84
N ALA A 243 -24.17 11.02 -3.21
CA ALA A 243 -22.82 11.37 -2.74
C ALA A 243 -22.79 11.43 -1.21
N LYS A 244 -23.76 12.06 -0.58
CA LYS A 244 -23.86 12.14 0.88
C LYS A 244 -24.00 10.76 1.53
N ASN A 245 -24.84 9.88 0.98
CA ASN A 245 -25.04 8.53 1.51
C ASN A 245 -23.77 7.68 1.40
N MET A 246 -23.04 7.76 0.28
CA MET A 246 -21.76 7.06 0.10
C MET A 246 -20.69 7.60 1.06
N SER A 247 -20.54 8.91 1.13
CA SER A 247 -19.55 9.53 2.02
C SER A 247 -19.86 9.29 3.51
N SER A 248 -21.13 9.24 3.90
CA SER A 248 -21.54 8.86 5.26
C SER A 248 -21.06 7.46 5.62
N LYS A 249 -21.21 6.48 4.70
CA LYS A 249 -20.69 5.12 4.90
C LYS A 249 -19.18 5.10 5.08
N ALA A 250 -18.44 5.87 4.27
CA ALA A 250 -16.98 5.95 4.41
C ALA A 250 -16.58 6.48 5.80
N VAL A 251 -17.26 7.51 6.30
CA VAL A 251 -17.03 8.05 7.64
C VAL A 251 -17.44 7.08 8.74
N GLU A 252 -18.52 6.30 8.57
CA GLU A 252 -18.93 5.26 9.53
C GLU A 252 -17.87 4.17 9.68
N ILE A 253 -17.22 3.76 8.57
CA ILE A 253 -16.17 2.72 8.57
C ILE A 253 -14.87 3.24 9.18
N ASP A 254 -14.45 4.48 8.83
CA ASP A 254 -13.22 5.11 9.38
C ASP A 254 -13.52 6.55 9.83
N PRO A 255 -14.02 6.72 11.06
CA PRO A 255 -14.52 8.01 11.57
C PRO A 255 -13.42 9.02 11.90
N LYS A 256 -12.15 8.66 11.81
CA LYS A 256 -11.02 9.56 12.06
C LYS A 256 -10.25 9.93 10.79
N ASN A 257 -10.67 9.42 9.65
CA ASN A 257 -10.01 9.72 8.38
C ASN A 257 -10.30 11.15 7.94
N THR A 258 -9.28 11.98 7.93
CA THR A 258 -9.39 13.41 7.61
C THR A 258 -9.98 13.67 6.22
N SER A 259 -9.66 12.81 5.23
CA SER A 259 -10.18 12.93 3.86
C SER A 259 -11.68 12.62 3.81
N PHE A 260 -12.14 11.61 4.56
CA PHE A 260 -13.54 11.21 4.56
C PHE A 260 -14.42 12.26 5.28
N LEU A 261 -13.91 12.80 6.39
CA LEU A 261 -14.56 13.90 7.12
C LEU A 261 -14.68 15.16 6.25
N ASP A 262 -13.60 15.52 5.54
CA ASP A 262 -13.58 16.65 4.62
C ASP A 262 -14.57 16.46 3.47
N THR A 263 -14.54 15.30 2.80
CA THR A 263 -15.47 15.00 1.69
C THR A 263 -16.92 15.11 2.14
N TYR A 264 -17.26 14.52 3.30
CA TYR A 264 -18.64 14.61 3.82
C TYR A 264 -19.04 16.04 4.14
N GLY A 265 -18.15 16.81 4.78
CA GLY A 265 -18.36 18.23 5.05
C GLY A 265 -18.51 19.04 3.77
N TRP A 266 -17.70 18.76 2.74
CA TRP A 266 -17.78 19.43 1.45
C TRP A 266 -19.09 19.15 0.71
N ILE A 267 -19.60 17.92 0.76
CA ILE A 267 -20.92 17.57 0.20
C ILE A 267 -22.05 18.35 0.92
N LEU A 268 -21.94 18.51 2.23
CA LEU A 268 -22.91 19.33 3.00
C LEU A 268 -22.83 20.80 2.59
N TYR A 269 -21.62 21.34 2.34
CA TYR A 269 -21.41 22.68 1.79
C TYR A 269 -22.09 22.84 0.42
N GLN A 270 -21.85 21.92 -0.49
CA GLN A 270 -22.48 21.92 -1.82
C GLN A 270 -24.01 21.80 -1.76
N SER A 271 -24.52 21.20 -0.69
CA SER A 271 -25.96 21.10 -0.40
C SER A 271 -26.54 22.33 0.32
N GLY A 272 -25.75 23.39 0.51
CA GLY A 272 -26.17 24.62 1.21
C GLY A 272 -26.33 24.48 2.73
N LYS A 273 -25.83 23.38 3.33
CA LYS A 273 -25.94 23.09 4.78
C LYS A 273 -24.66 23.56 5.50
N TYR A 274 -24.39 24.85 5.45
CA TYR A 274 -23.11 25.44 5.85
C TYR A 274 -22.74 25.20 7.33
N GLU A 275 -23.68 25.27 8.25
CA GLU A 275 -23.43 25.03 9.68
C GLU A 275 -23.00 23.57 9.92
N ASN A 276 -23.67 22.61 9.28
CA ASN A 276 -23.29 21.22 9.38
C ASN A 276 -21.92 20.97 8.71
N ALA A 277 -21.66 21.63 7.57
CA ALA A 277 -20.36 21.54 6.88
C ALA A 277 -19.22 22.04 7.78
N LYS A 278 -19.43 23.18 8.49
CA LYS A 278 -18.48 23.74 9.47
C LYS A 278 -18.11 22.72 10.55
N GLU A 279 -19.13 22.04 11.10
CA GLU A 279 -18.91 21.01 12.13
C GLU A 279 -18.02 19.86 11.59
N TRP A 280 -18.34 19.32 10.41
CA TRP A 280 -17.65 18.15 9.88
C TRP A 280 -16.23 18.44 9.39
N ILE A 281 -16.01 19.59 8.72
CA ILE A 281 -14.64 19.97 8.34
C ILE A 281 -13.84 20.40 9.58
N GLY A 282 -14.48 20.97 10.61
CA GLY A 282 -13.86 21.19 11.91
C GLY A 282 -13.30 19.89 12.51
N LYS A 283 -14.09 18.81 12.50
CA LYS A 283 -13.63 17.46 12.91
C LYS A 283 -12.46 16.96 12.06
N ALA A 284 -12.45 17.24 10.73
CA ALA A 284 -11.32 16.89 9.87
C ALA A 284 -10.04 17.63 10.29
N ILE A 285 -10.16 18.92 10.63
CA ILE A 285 -9.03 19.76 11.12
C ILE A 285 -8.49 19.19 12.44
N GLU A 286 -9.38 18.88 13.40
CA GLU A 286 -9.03 18.29 14.69
C GLU A 286 -8.36 16.91 14.56
N ALA A 287 -8.76 16.12 13.57
CA ALA A 287 -8.17 14.82 13.27
C ALA A 287 -6.80 14.90 12.57
N GLY A 288 -6.21 16.09 12.40
CA GLY A 288 -4.90 16.32 11.77
C GLY A 288 -4.96 16.92 10.36
N GLY A 289 -6.14 17.34 9.91
CA GLY A 289 -6.32 18.01 8.61
C GLY A 289 -5.78 19.44 8.55
N ASN A 290 -5.31 20.00 9.67
CA ASN A 290 -4.78 21.35 9.78
C ASN A 290 -3.47 21.59 8.99
N THR A 291 -2.84 20.56 8.47
CA THR A 291 -1.65 20.64 7.58
C THR A 291 -2.01 20.46 6.10
N ARG A 292 -3.29 20.31 5.77
CA ARG A 292 -3.78 20.01 4.42
C ARG A 292 -4.47 21.24 3.83
N GLY A 293 -3.82 21.87 2.83
CA GLY A 293 -4.30 23.11 2.23
C GLY A 293 -5.74 23.04 1.69
N THR A 294 -6.15 21.91 1.10
CA THR A 294 -7.53 21.73 0.61
C THR A 294 -8.56 21.80 1.72
N ILE A 295 -8.30 21.14 2.87
CA ILE A 295 -9.22 21.12 4.02
C ILE A 295 -9.39 22.52 4.61
N LEU A 296 -8.25 23.24 4.75
CA LEU A 296 -8.28 24.62 5.25
C LEU A 296 -8.99 25.56 4.27
N GLU A 297 -8.82 25.37 2.94
CA GLU A 297 -9.54 26.14 1.93
C GLU A 297 -11.05 25.89 2.00
N HIS A 298 -11.49 24.62 2.10
CA HIS A 298 -12.90 24.26 2.26
C HIS A 298 -13.49 24.91 3.52
N TYR A 299 -12.75 24.91 4.64
CA TYR A 299 -13.22 25.54 5.87
C TYR A 299 -13.38 27.06 5.72
N GLY A 300 -12.42 27.71 5.06
CA GLY A 300 -12.51 29.12 4.72
C GLY A 300 -13.71 29.45 3.84
N ASP A 301 -13.99 28.60 2.84
CA ASP A 301 -15.18 28.77 1.97
C ASP A 301 -16.49 28.68 2.74
N ILE A 302 -16.56 27.78 3.72
CA ILE A 302 -17.72 27.63 4.61
C ILE A 302 -17.88 28.84 5.51
N LEU A 303 -16.81 29.31 6.15
CA LEU A 303 -16.85 30.49 7.02
C LEU A 303 -17.32 31.74 6.26
N PHE A 304 -16.85 31.88 5.02
CA PHE A 304 -17.32 32.97 4.14
C PHE A 304 -18.85 32.92 3.91
N GLN A 305 -19.40 31.72 3.63
CA GLN A 305 -20.83 31.55 3.44
C GLN A 305 -21.65 31.86 4.71
N LEU A 306 -21.06 31.65 5.87
CA LEU A 306 -21.65 31.97 7.19
C LEU A 306 -21.47 33.43 7.56
N GLY A 307 -20.74 34.24 6.79
CA GLY A 307 -20.50 35.66 7.04
C GLY A 307 -19.26 35.97 7.90
N ASP A 308 -18.52 34.95 8.31
CA ASP A 308 -17.30 35.06 9.11
C ASP A 308 -16.10 35.40 8.21
N ILE A 309 -16.12 36.57 7.54
CA ILE A 309 -15.21 36.93 6.44
C ILE A 309 -13.74 37.02 6.91
N ASP A 310 -13.49 37.57 8.10
CA ASP A 310 -12.12 37.74 8.61
C ASP A 310 -11.48 36.38 8.88
N ASP A 311 -12.22 35.48 9.50
CA ASP A 311 -11.77 34.10 9.74
C ASP A 311 -11.59 33.31 8.42
N ALA A 312 -12.52 33.48 7.46
CA ALA A 312 -12.41 32.88 6.14
C ALA A 312 -11.08 33.27 5.45
N VAL A 313 -10.74 34.55 5.45
CA VAL A 313 -9.47 35.06 4.87
C VAL A 313 -8.27 34.49 5.61
N GLN A 314 -8.34 34.31 6.92
CA GLN A 314 -7.25 33.70 7.67
C GLN A 314 -7.06 32.23 7.26
N TYR A 315 -8.12 31.44 7.23
CA TYR A 315 -8.06 30.03 6.79
C TYR A 315 -7.58 29.88 5.33
N TRP A 316 -7.94 30.79 4.43
CA TRP A 316 -7.39 30.80 3.07
C TRP A 316 -5.88 31.11 3.05
N LYS A 317 -5.36 31.96 3.93
CA LYS A 317 -3.93 32.19 4.09
C LYS A 317 -3.23 30.94 4.62
N ASP A 318 -3.80 30.31 5.63
CA ASP A 318 -3.28 29.08 6.22
C ASP A 318 -3.29 27.94 5.17
N ALA A 319 -4.34 27.86 4.34
CA ALA A 319 -4.42 26.91 3.20
C ALA A 319 -3.29 27.12 2.19
N ARG A 320 -2.96 28.38 1.89
CA ARG A 320 -1.84 28.71 1.00
C ARG A 320 -0.49 28.32 1.61
N GLU A 321 -0.28 28.57 2.90
CA GLU A 321 0.93 28.17 3.62
C GLU A 321 1.05 26.65 3.72
N ALA A 322 -0.07 25.94 3.83
CA ALA A 322 -0.14 24.49 3.81
C ALA A 322 -0.06 23.87 2.38
N GLY A 323 0.19 24.69 1.35
CA GLY A 323 0.46 24.23 -0.01
C GLY A 323 -0.78 23.87 -0.82
N SER A 324 -1.93 24.53 -0.60
CA SER A 324 -3.08 24.38 -1.52
C SER A 324 -2.68 24.74 -2.95
N ASP A 325 -3.04 23.88 -3.91
CA ASP A 325 -2.79 24.06 -5.35
C ASP A 325 -3.90 24.84 -6.07
N SER A 326 -4.86 25.38 -5.33
CA SER A 326 -5.99 26.12 -5.85
C SER A 326 -5.55 27.41 -6.55
N LYS A 327 -5.80 27.48 -7.85
CA LYS A 327 -5.46 28.64 -8.71
C LYS A 327 -6.20 29.92 -8.33
N ILE A 328 -7.32 29.80 -7.63
CA ILE A 328 -8.16 30.95 -7.25
C ILE A 328 -7.91 31.41 -5.81
N LEU A 329 -7.11 30.69 -5.03
CA LEU A 329 -6.91 30.96 -3.61
C LEU A 329 -6.36 32.36 -3.33
N ASN A 330 -5.34 32.83 -4.10
CA ASN A 330 -4.81 34.17 -3.94
C ASN A 330 -5.87 35.27 -4.21
N ARG A 331 -6.72 35.06 -5.21
CA ARG A 331 -7.83 35.97 -5.50
C ARG A 331 -8.88 35.99 -4.38
N LYS A 332 -9.20 34.82 -3.79
CA LYS A 332 -10.10 34.76 -2.61
C LYS A 332 -9.53 35.61 -1.46
N ILE A 333 -8.23 35.53 -1.20
CA ILE A 333 -7.55 36.29 -0.14
C ILE A 333 -7.56 37.80 -0.43
N GLU A 334 -7.18 38.20 -1.67
CA GLU A 334 -7.05 39.59 -2.08
C GLU A 334 -8.40 40.29 -2.13
N ASP A 335 -9.38 39.68 -2.77
CA ASP A 335 -10.71 40.24 -2.98
C ASP A 335 -11.63 40.04 -1.77
N ARG A 336 -11.19 39.20 -0.80
CA ARG A 336 -11.99 38.79 0.39
C ARG A 336 -13.37 38.22 -0.02
N LYS A 337 -13.40 37.40 -1.10
CA LYS A 337 -14.62 36.85 -1.72
C LYS A 337 -14.39 35.46 -2.25
N LEU A 338 -15.48 34.67 -2.35
CA LEU A 338 -15.47 33.44 -3.13
C LEU A 338 -15.35 33.77 -4.62
N HIS A 339 -14.63 32.93 -5.32
CA HIS A 339 -14.53 32.93 -6.78
C HIS A 339 -14.93 31.57 -7.32
N GLU A 340 -15.68 31.53 -8.43
CA GLU A 340 -16.04 30.28 -9.11
C GLU A 340 -14.78 29.63 -9.71
N LYS A 341 -14.71 28.31 -9.58
CA LYS A 341 -13.71 27.50 -10.30
C LYS A 341 -14.17 27.41 -11.76
N HIS A 342 -13.48 28.13 -12.67
CA HIS A 342 -13.71 28.04 -14.11
C HIS A 342 -12.99 26.83 -14.70
#